data_5f517125c89df6ca7694bb60700fb063
#
_entry.id   5f517125c89df6ca7694bb60700fb063
#
_cell.length_a   1.000
_cell.length_b   1.000
_cell.length_c   1.000
_cell.angle_alpha   90.00
_cell.angle_beta   90.00
_cell.angle_gamma   90.00
#
_symmetry.space_group_name_H-M   'P 1'
#
loop_
_entity.id
_entity.type
_entity.pdbx_description
1 polymer ?
#
loop_
_entity_poly.entity_id
_entity_poly.type
_entity_poly.pdbx_seq_one_letter_code
_entity_poly.pdbx_strand_id
1 'polypeptide(L)'
;MAAAFAPSTTLRLRPYSTLRCLSFYPKNLTKPYPVFPPLIRRSPISPRRLFSSVISGALHSGERTKSELAEKQMGEMGSKVGEFRKKLKIVDVKGGPNEGLDRVGQMIVVAGWVRTLRAQSSVTFIEVNDGSCLSNMQCVMTSDAEGYDQVKSGLITTGASIWIQGNVVPSQGSKQKVELKVNKIVLVGKSDPSYPIQKKRVSREFLRTKAHLRPRTNTFGAVARVRNALAYATHKFFQENGFIWISSPIITASDCEGAGEQFCVTTLIPSSREAAESPVDAIPKTKDGLIDWSQDFFEKPAFLTVSGQLNAETYATALSNVYTFGPTFRAENSNTSRHLAEFWMIEPELAFADLKDDMACATAYLQYVVRYILDNCKEDMDFFNTWIEKGIIDRLSTVAERDFVQLSYTDAIELLIKAKKKFEFPVKWGCDLQSEHERYLTEEAFGGCPVIVSDYPKEIKAFYMRQNDDGRTVAAMDILGSLLVEAKEKKDLNIWKVDWMS
;
A
#
# COMPACT_ATOMS: atom_id res chain seq x y z
N MET A 1 -14.90 -32.59 -55.99
CA MET A 1 -15.28 -31.50 -56.92
C MET A 1 -14.76 -30.21 -56.33
N ALA A 2 -13.69 -29.74 -56.91
CA ALA A 2 -13.40 -28.45 -57.52
C ALA A 2 -13.43 -27.31 -56.49
N ALA A 3 -12.37 -26.82 -55.96
CA ALA A 3 -11.27 -25.98 -56.53
C ALA A 3 -11.77 -24.60 -57.00
N ALA A 4 -11.29 -23.56 -56.36
CA ALA A 4 -10.93 -22.33 -57.06
C ALA A 4 -10.10 -21.41 -56.18
N PHE A 5 -9.02 -21.05 -56.69
CA PHE A 5 -7.83 -20.27 -56.37
C PHE A 5 -8.05 -18.81 -56.01
N ALA A 6 -7.09 -18.30 -55.24
CA ALA A 6 -6.77 -16.91 -54.94
C ALA A 6 -6.41 -16.06 -56.18
N PRO A 7 -6.16 -14.75 -56.03
CA PRO A 7 -4.77 -14.36 -56.14
C PRO A 7 -4.28 -13.32 -55.12
N SER A 8 -3.01 -13.45 -54.83
CA SER A 8 -2.10 -12.60 -54.11
C SER A 8 -1.98 -11.19 -54.73
N THR A 9 -2.06 -10.16 -53.87
CA THR A 9 -1.64 -8.79 -54.22
C THR A 9 -0.41 -8.44 -53.40
N THR A 10 0.73 -8.47 -54.05
CA THR A 10 2.01 -7.96 -53.57
C THR A 10 1.97 -6.43 -53.50
N LEU A 11 2.05 -5.85 -52.33
CA LEU A 11 2.30 -4.43 -52.12
C LEU A 11 3.81 -4.20 -52.04
N ARG A 12 4.37 -3.55 -53.06
CA ARG A 12 5.74 -3.05 -53.09
C ARG A 12 5.87 -1.85 -52.19
N LEU A 13 6.68 -1.94 -51.14
CA LEU A 13 7.17 -0.82 -50.37
C LEU A 13 8.27 -0.09 -51.16
N ARG A 14 8.06 1.19 -51.39
CA ARG A 14 9.11 2.12 -51.89
C ARG A 14 9.90 2.64 -50.69
N PRO A 15 11.23 2.81 -50.82
CA PRO A 15 12.05 3.41 -49.76
C PRO A 15 11.84 4.92 -49.72
N TYR A 16 11.54 5.47 -48.56
CA TYR A 16 11.53 6.91 -48.32
C TYR A 16 12.92 7.40 -47.98
N SER A 17 13.38 8.31 -48.83
CA SER A 17 14.62 9.07 -48.73
C SER A 17 14.54 10.13 -47.63
N THR A 18 15.63 10.26 -46.87
CA THR A 18 16.18 11.45 -46.22
C THR A 18 15.24 12.63 -45.91
N LEU A 19 14.85 12.78 -44.65
CA LEU A 19 14.27 14.01 -44.12
C LEU A 19 15.40 14.98 -43.74
N ARG A 20 15.48 16.11 -44.50
CA ARG A 20 16.24 17.30 -44.13
C ARG A 20 15.52 18.00 -43.01
N CYS A 21 16.22 18.31 -41.91
CA CYS A 21 15.81 19.33 -40.94
C CYS A 21 15.63 20.68 -41.60
N LEU A 22 14.42 21.20 -41.66
CA LEU A 22 14.14 22.59 -41.94
C LEU A 22 13.74 23.26 -40.61
N SER A 23 14.64 24.13 -40.14
CA SER A 23 14.39 25.08 -39.07
C SER A 23 13.43 26.15 -39.57
N PHE A 24 12.21 26.18 -39.03
CA PHE A 24 11.30 27.32 -39.17
C PHE A 24 11.40 28.22 -37.94
N TYR A 25 12.05 29.37 -38.12
CA TYR A 25 11.84 30.54 -37.26
C TYR A 25 10.71 31.37 -37.83
N PRO A 26 9.66 31.69 -37.10
CA PRO A 26 8.75 32.75 -37.51
C PRO A 26 9.32 34.11 -37.10
N LYS A 27 9.58 34.96 -38.08
CA LYS A 27 9.83 36.39 -37.89
C LYS A 27 8.50 37.10 -37.61
N ASN A 28 8.57 38.05 -36.66
CA ASN A 28 7.62 39.14 -36.36
C ASN A 28 6.41 38.80 -35.49
N LEU A 29 6.59 39.11 -34.22
CA LEU A 29 5.51 39.70 -33.40
C LEU A 29 6.14 40.71 -32.42
N THR A 30 6.12 41.95 -32.81
CA THR A 30 6.39 43.12 -31.96
C THR A 30 5.14 43.43 -31.15
N LYS A 31 5.12 43.09 -29.87
CA LYS A 31 4.31 43.76 -28.84
C LYS A 31 5.21 43.96 -27.61
N PRO A 32 5.25 45.19 -27.05
CA PRO A 32 6.10 45.45 -25.89
C PRO A 32 5.48 44.84 -24.61
N TYR A 33 6.31 44.12 -23.89
CA TYR A 33 5.99 43.70 -22.53
C TYR A 33 6.12 44.87 -21.56
N PRO A 34 5.30 44.98 -20.52
CA PRO A 34 5.41 46.00 -19.52
C PRO A 34 6.72 45.86 -18.75
N VAL A 35 7.47 46.96 -18.69
CA VAL A 35 8.72 47.09 -17.93
C VAL A 35 8.39 47.10 -16.44
N PHE A 36 8.86 46.11 -15.71
CA PHE A 36 8.84 46.16 -14.25
C PHE A 36 9.99 47.07 -13.75
N PRO A 37 9.79 47.88 -12.72
CA PRO A 37 10.85 48.70 -12.16
C PRO A 37 11.94 47.86 -11.49
N PRO A 38 13.19 48.34 -11.44
CA PRO A 38 14.33 47.56 -10.92
C PRO A 38 14.18 47.32 -9.44
N LEU A 39 14.31 46.02 -9.05
CA LEU A 39 14.41 45.58 -7.67
C LEU A 39 15.66 46.18 -7.04
N ILE A 40 15.44 46.98 -6.02
CA ILE A 40 16.49 47.51 -5.12
C ILE A 40 17.29 46.34 -4.54
N ARG A 41 18.59 46.29 -4.85
CA ARG A 41 19.55 45.40 -4.23
C ARG A 41 19.57 45.64 -2.73
N ARG A 42 18.97 44.76 -1.94
CA ARG A 42 19.27 44.68 -0.50
C ARG A 42 20.46 43.76 -0.32
N SER A 43 21.47 44.27 0.37
CA SER A 43 22.65 43.58 0.84
C SER A 43 22.30 42.32 1.63
N PRO A 44 23.19 41.28 1.64
CA PRO A 44 22.91 40.03 2.35
C PRO A 44 22.93 40.27 3.85
N ILE A 45 21.75 40.13 4.48
CA ILE A 45 21.62 40.08 5.93
C ILE A 45 22.00 38.65 6.39
N SER A 46 23.04 38.53 7.16
CA SER A 46 23.54 37.35 7.84
C SER A 46 22.39 36.67 8.63
N PRO A 47 22.22 35.33 8.55
CA PRO A 47 21.15 34.62 9.27
C PRO A 47 21.55 34.26 10.72
N ARG A 48 22.17 35.21 11.44
CA ARG A 48 22.45 35.04 12.87
C ARG A 48 22.09 36.30 13.62
N ARG A 49 20.81 36.49 13.95
CA ARG A 49 20.29 37.33 15.04
C ARG A 49 18.81 37.74 14.73
N LEU A 50 17.89 36.79 14.87
CA LEU A 50 16.46 37.11 14.96
C LEU A 50 15.69 36.09 15.79
N PHE A 51 16.33 35.50 16.82
CA PHE A 51 15.64 34.74 17.86
C PHE A 51 16.24 35.06 19.24
N SER A 52 16.22 36.31 19.63
CA SER A 52 16.34 36.68 21.04
C SER A 52 16.07 38.16 21.17
N SER A 53 14.82 38.52 21.34
CA SER A 53 14.36 39.65 22.14
C SER A 53 12.91 39.94 21.75
N VAL A 54 12.13 39.93 22.74
CA VAL A 54 10.70 40.18 22.92
C VAL A 54 9.97 38.88 23.23
N ILE A 55 10.01 38.52 24.49
CA ILE A 55 8.88 38.26 25.37
C ILE A 55 9.45 38.23 26.80
N SER A 56 9.68 39.38 27.37
CA SER A 56 9.63 39.57 28.83
C SER A 56 8.20 40.07 29.13
N GLY A 57 7.31 39.13 29.34
CA GLY A 57 5.96 39.38 29.79
C GLY A 57 5.69 38.45 30.98
N ALA A 58 5.85 38.99 32.18
CA ALA A 58 5.63 38.33 33.46
C ALA A 58 4.15 37.98 33.76
N LEU A 59 3.41 37.48 32.80
CA LEU A 59 1.99 37.07 32.97
C LEU A 59 1.70 35.63 32.54
N HIS A 60 2.73 34.83 32.13
CA HIS A 60 2.50 33.45 31.69
C HIS A 60 3.01 32.36 32.64
N SER A 61 3.67 32.68 33.74
CA SER A 61 4.20 31.67 34.66
C SER A 61 3.12 31.00 35.49
N GLY A 62 2.06 31.72 35.86
CA GLY A 62 0.97 31.18 36.65
C GLY A 62 0.01 30.24 35.92
N GLU A 63 -0.20 30.46 34.62
CA GLU A 63 -1.03 29.58 33.79
C GLU A 63 -0.28 28.32 33.33
N ARG A 64 1.01 28.41 33.06
CA ARG A 64 1.88 27.25 32.74
C ARG A 64 1.97 26.29 33.95
N THR A 65 2.21 26.79 35.12
CA THR A 65 2.27 25.94 36.33
C THR A 65 0.94 25.32 36.70
N LYS A 66 -0.19 26.01 36.47
CA LYS A 66 -1.53 25.42 36.65
C LYS A 66 -1.83 24.35 35.60
N SER A 67 -1.41 24.54 34.34
CA SER A 67 -1.55 23.55 33.29
C SER A 67 -0.67 22.31 33.54
N GLU A 68 0.56 22.48 34.00
CA GLU A 68 1.47 21.39 34.34
C GLU A 68 1.05 20.62 35.57
N LEU A 69 0.48 21.29 36.57
CA LEU A 69 -0.11 20.66 37.79
C LEU A 69 -1.39 19.89 37.42
N ALA A 70 -2.24 20.43 36.55
CA ALA A 70 -3.44 19.75 36.06
C ALA A 70 -3.06 18.52 35.18
N GLU A 71 -2.02 18.61 34.36
CA GLU A 71 -1.48 17.49 33.57
C GLU A 71 -0.92 16.37 34.48
N LYS A 72 -0.21 16.71 35.57
CA LYS A 72 0.28 15.75 36.56
C LYS A 72 -0.85 15.02 37.31
N GLN A 73 -1.97 15.70 37.56
CA GLN A 73 -3.16 15.09 38.16
C GLN A 73 -3.93 14.20 37.20
N MET A 74 -3.82 14.44 35.88
CA MET A 74 -4.52 13.63 34.86
C MET A 74 -3.77 12.36 34.44
N GLY A 75 -2.47 12.24 34.74
CA GLY A 75 -1.64 11.12 34.32
C GLY A 75 -1.04 11.30 32.93
N GLU A 76 -0.22 10.33 32.49
CA GLU A 76 0.45 10.38 31.20
C GLU A 76 -0.58 10.29 30.04
N MET A 77 -0.62 11.32 29.21
CA MET A 77 -1.50 11.44 28.05
C MET A 77 -0.75 11.29 26.72
N GLY A 78 0.56 11.11 26.74
CA GLY A 78 1.47 11.06 25.61
C GLY A 78 2.43 12.23 25.51
N SER A 79 3.34 12.17 24.53
CA SER A 79 4.38 13.16 24.28
C SER A 79 3.89 14.35 23.45
N LYS A 80 4.59 15.50 23.54
CA LYS A 80 4.32 16.68 22.68
C LYS A 80 5.42 16.86 21.64
N VAL A 81 5.02 17.33 20.46
CA VAL A 81 5.91 17.83 19.40
C VAL A 81 5.41 19.23 19.06
N GLY A 82 6.07 20.26 19.60
CA GLY A 82 5.51 21.61 19.62
C GLY A 82 4.18 21.64 20.37
N GLU A 83 3.15 22.21 19.75
CA GLU A 83 1.80 22.23 20.30
C GLU A 83 1.00 20.92 20.02
N PHE A 84 1.52 20.05 19.17
CA PHE A 84 0.88 18.77 18.85
C PHE A 84 1.13 17.75 19.97
N ARG A 85 0.02 17.27 20.57
CA ARG A 85 0.08 16.16 21.53
C ARG A 85 -0.07 14.82 20.81
N LYS A 86 1.00 14.05 20.79
CA LYS A 86 0.98 12.65 20.39
C LYS A 86 0.31 11.85 21.52
N LYS A 87 -0.90 11.34 21.28
CA LYS A 87 -1.64 10.54 22.27
C LYS A 87 -0.87 9.29 22.67
N LEU A 88 -0.90 8.93 23.94
CA LEU A 88 -0.43 7.64 24.42
C LEU A 88 -1.28 6.52 23.80
N LYS A 89 -0.65 5.54 23.18
CA LYS A 89 -1.31 4.41 22.53
C LYS A 89 -1.19 3.15 23.38
N ILE A 90 -2.12 2.22 23.18
CA ILE A 90 -2.10 0.92 23.86
C ILE A 90 -0.80 0.16 23.55
N VAL A 91 -0.30 0.24 22.33
CA VAL A 91 1.00 -0.34 21.97
C VAL A 91 2.17 0.27 22.74
N ASP A 92 2.12 1.57 23.05
CA ASP A 92 3.16 2.25 23.84
C ASP A 92 3.12 1.81 25.33
N VAL A 93 1.99 1.33 25.80
CA VAL A 93 1.80 0.83 27.18
C VAL A 93 2.17 -0.65 27.29
N LYS A 94 1.69 -1.47 26.35
CA LYS A 94 1.80 -2.94 26.41
C LYS A 94 2.93 -3.50 25.56
N GLY A 95 3.50 -2.68 24.68
CA GLY A 95 4.60 -3.08 23.80
C GLY A 95 5.93 -3.22 24.55
N GLY A 96 6.90 -3.80 23.87
CA GLY A 96 8.22 -4.03 24.43
C GLY A 96 8.33 -5.33 25.23
N PRO A 97 9.57 -5.68 25.66
CA PRO A 97 9.87 -6.99 26.25
C PRO A 97 9.21 -7.23 27.60
N ASN A 98 8.84 -6.18 28.33
CA ASN A 98 8.22 -6.26 29.65
C ASN A 98 6.68 -6.28 29.60
N GLU A 99 6.07 -6.20 28.43
CA GLU A 99 4.61 -6.22 28.21
C GLU A 99 3.86 -5.24 29.14
N GLY A 100 4.49 -4.08 29.44
CA GLY A 100 3.93 -3.01 30.29
C GLY A 100 4.20 -3.14 31.79
N LEU A 101 4.92 -4.15 32.26
CA LEU A 101 5.23 -4.31 33.69
C LEU A 101 6.09 -3.17 34.25
N ASP A 102 6.91 -2.53 33.40
CA ASP A 102 7.72 -1.35 33.71
C ASP A 102 6.87 -0.07 33.96
N ARG A 103 5.59 -0.11 33.62
CA ARG A 103 4.64 0.98 33.84
C ARG A 103 3.73 0.79 35.07
N VAL A 104 3.90 -0.29 35.81
CA VAL A 104 3.10 -0.56 37.00
C VAL A 104 3.22 0.60 38.00
N GLY A 105 2.05 1.06 38.50
CA GLY A 105 1.95 2.22 39.40
C GLY A 105 1.80 3.56 38.68
N GLN A 106 2.05 3.63 37.37
CA GLN A 106 1.86 4.88 36.62
C GLN A 106 0.37 5.17 36.39
N MET A 107 0.00 6.44 36.55
CA MET A 107 -1.29 6.93 36.13
C MET A 107 -1.24 7.33 34.67
N ILE A 108 -2.08 6.72 33.84
CA ILE A 108 -2.14 6.94 32.40
C ILE A 108 -3.56 7.25 31.92
N VAL A 109 -3.62 7.81 30.72
CA VAL A 109 -4.87 8.07 30.02
C VAL A 109 -4.87 7.31 28.70
N VAL A 110 -5.88 6.47 28.51
CA VAL A 110 -6.13 5.72 27.28
C VAL A 110 -7.45 6.17 26.66
N ALA A 111 -7.44 6.40 25.36
CA ALA A 111 -8.64 6.68 24.57
C ALA A 111 -8.81 5.62 23.50
N GLY A 112 -10.03 5.14 23.31
CA GLY A 112 -10.29 4.10 22.31
C GLY A 112 -11.76 3.69 22.23
N TRP A 113 -12.00 2.55 21.61
CA TRP A 113 -13.34 1.98 21.43
C TRP A 113 -13.50 0.73 22.27
N VAL A 114 -14.67 0.62 22.90
CA VAL A 114 -15.06 -0.56 23.70
C VAL A 114 -15.21 -1.76 22.78
N ARG A 115 -14.43 -2.80 23.02
CA ARG A 115 -14.52 -4.10 22.32
C ARG A 115 -15.47 -5.04 23.03
N THR A 116 -15.35 -5.11 24.34
CA THR A 116 -16.27 -5.87 25.20
C THR A 116 -16.48 -5.12 26.51
N LEU A 117 -17.67 -5.26 27.06
CA LEU A 117 -18.02 -4.81 28.39
C LEU A 117 -18.71 -5.95 29.12
N ARG A 118 -18.26 -6.24 30.34
CA ARG A 118 -18.79 -7.32 31.15
C ARG A 118 -18.90 -6.88 32.62
N ALA A 119 -20.11 -6.61 33.08
CA ALA A 119 -20.38 -6.32 34.46
C ALA A 119 -20.48 -7.63 35.28
N GLN A 120 -19.82 -7.66 36.41
CA GLN A 120 -19.97 -8.66 37.48
C GLN A 120 -20.40 -7.93 38.74
N SER A 121 -20.79 -8.65 39.80
CA SER A 121 -21.45 -8.08 40.99
C SER A 121 -20.80 -6.80 41.57
N SER A 122 -19.49 -6.73 41.67
CA SER A 122 -18.73 -5.60 42.22
C SER A 122 -17.73 -4.94 41.29
N VAL A 123 -17.47 -5.56 40.10
CA VAL A 123 -16.44 -5.12 39.20
C VAL A 123 -16.92 -5.20 37.75
N THR A 124 -16.61 -4.18 36.98
CA THR A 124 -16.85 -4.18 35.53
C THR A 124 -15.54 -4.27 34.76
N PHE A 125 -15.47 -5.20 33.84
CA PHE A 125 -14.34 -5.38 32.93
C PHE A 125 -14.68 -4.75 31.58
N ILE A 126 -13.82 -3.86 31.11
CA ILE A 126 -13.97 -3.17 29.84
C ILE A 126 -12.70 -3.41 29.01
N GLU A 127 -12.83 -4.03 27.85
CA GLU A 127 -11.73 -4.15 26.88
C GLU A 127 -11.79 -2.99 25.91
N VAL A 128 -10.70 -2.22 25.83
CA VAL A 128 -10.56 -1.05 24.97
C VAL A 128 -9.48 -1.29 23.93
N ASN A 129 -9.75 -0.91 22.71
CA ASN A 129 -8.78 -0.93 21.61
C ASN A 129 -8.73 0.42 20.92
N ASP A 130 -7.54 0.94 20.68
CA ASP A 130 -7.29 2.23 20.01
C ASP A 130 -6.81 2.06 18.56
N GLY A 131 -6.72 0.81 18.08
CA GLY A 131 -6.25 0.48 16.74
C GLY A 131 -4.73 0.40 16.58
N SER A 132 -3.95 0.76 17.60
CA SER A 132 -2.48 0.78 17.51
C SER A 132 -1.85 -0.62 17.50
N CYS A 133 -2.52 -1.60 18.07
CA CYS A 133 -2.12 -3.01 18.11
C CYS A 133 -3.33 -3.93 18.09
N LEU A 134 -3.09 -5.22 17.98
CA LEU A 134 -4.13 -6.24 18.01
C LEU A 134 -4.70 -6.40 19.42
N SER A 135 -3.83 -6.34 20.43
CA SER A 135 -4.18 -6.50 21.84
C SER A 135 -5.08 -5.37 22.34
N ASN A 136 -6.03 -5.75 23.23
CA ASN A 136 -6.86 -4.78 23.94
C ASN A 136 -6.22 -4.40 25.27
N MET A 137 -6.51 -3.20 25.78
CA MET A 137 -6.28 -2.84 27.16
C MET A 137 -7.48 -3.29 27.99
N GLN A 138 -7.26 -4.20 28.93
CA GLN A 138 -8.27 -4.53 29.93
C GLN A 138 -8.32 -3.44 31.00
N CYS A 139 -9.48 -2.87 31.20
CA CYS A 139 -9.75 -1.88 32.22
C CYS A 139 -10.67 -2.51 33.25
N VAL A 140 -10.29 -2.39 34.53
CA VAL A 140 -11.04 -2.92 35.68
C VAL A 140 -11.61 -1.74 36.44
N MET A 141 -12.92 -1.70 36.52
CA MET A 141 -13.68 -0.57 37.13
C MET A 141 -14.55 -1.03 38.23
N THR A 142 -14.46 -0.35 39.35
CA THR A 142 -15.32 -0.51 40.55
C THR A 142 -16.34 0.63 40.61
N SER A 143 -17.36 0.50 41.46
CA SER A 143 -18.48 1.45 41.54
C SER A 143 -18.09 2.83 42.07
N ASP A 144 -16.92 2.97 42.69
CA ASP A 144 -16.36 4.20 43.23
C ASP A 144 -15.63 5.06 42.18
N ALA A 145 -15.38 4.50 40.99
CA ALA A 145 -14.71 5.23 39.90
C ALA A 145 -15.64 6.30 39.31
N GLU A 146 -15.08 7.48 39.04
CA GLU A 146 -15.83 8.60 38.45
C GLU A 146 -16.37 8.24 37.06
N GLY A 147 -17.67 8.48 36.84
CA GLY A 147 -18.36 8.13 35.58
C GLY A 147 -18.91 6.70 35.52
N TYR A 148 -18.88 5.93 36.62
CA TYR A 148 -19.47 4.60 36.70
C TYR A 148 -20.96 4.56 36.35
N ASP A 149 -21.69 5.64 36.65
CA ASP A 149 -23.09 5.83 36.31
C ASP A 149 -23.34 5.68 34.78
N GLN A 150 -22.42 6.11 33.94
CA GLN A 150 -22.52 5.98 32.48
C GLN A 150 -22.42 4.52 32.01
N VAL A 151 -21.68 3.71 32.75
CA VAL A 151 -21.59 2.26 32.52
C VAL A 151 -22.86 1.56 33.04
N LYS A 152 -23.29 1.88 34.26
CA LYS A 152 -24.47 1.30 34.91
C LYS A 152 -25.76 1.61 34.14
N SER A 153 -25.89 2.81 33.60
CA SER A 153 -27.05 3.24 32.81
C SER A 153 -27.06 2.65 31.37
N GLY A 154 -26.03 1.92 30.96
CA GLY A 154 -25.94 1.35 29.61
C GLY A 154 -25.63 2.37 28.53
N LEU A 155 -25.14 3.56 28.86
CA LEU A 155 -24.68 4.55 27.89
C LEU A 155 -23.35 4.12 27.21
N ILE A 156 -22.50 3.42 27.98
CA ILE A 156 -21.26 2.85 27.48
C ILE A 156 -21.51 1.38 27.16
N THR A 157 -21.45 1.05 25.86
CA THR A 157 -21.65 -0.31 25.31
C THR A 157 -20.56 -0.66 24.30
N THR A 158 -20.56 -1.89 23.79
CA THR A 158 -19.66 -2.31 22.72
C THR A 158 -19.74 -1.36 21.53
N GLY A 159 -18.59 -0.89 21.04
CA GLY A 159 -18.47 0.07 19.97
C GLY A 159 -18.44 1.53 20.39
N ALA A 160 -18.82 1.87 21.63
CA ALA A 160 -18.73 3.23 22.15
C ALA A 160 -17.27 3.70 22.19
N SER A 161 -17.03 4.98 21.95
CA SER A 161 -15.73 5.62 22.14
C SER A 161 -15.65 6.23 23.52
N ILE A 162 -14.55 5.97 24.19
CA ILE A 162 -14.35 6.36 25.58
C ILE A 162 -12.93 6.87 25.83
N TRP A 163 -12.81 7.60 26.90
CA TRP A 163 -11.56 8.06 27.48
C TRP A 163 -11.48 7.55 28.91
N ILE A 164 -10.38 6.94 29.29
CA ILE A 164 -10.18 6.31 30.60
C ILE A 164 -8.89 6.82 31.22
N GLN A 165 -8.96 7.25 32.46
CA GLN A 165 -7.82 7.52 33.32
C GLN A 165 -7.75 6.44 34.41
N GLY A 166 -6.56 5.91 34.63
CA GLY A 166 -6.37 4.87 35.62
C GLY A 166 -4.92 4.58 35.93
N ASN A 167 -4.70 3.72 36.91
CA ASN A 167 -3.36 3.24 37.27
C ASN A 167 -3.09 1.91 36.62
N VAL A 168 -1.91 1.76 36.03
CA VAL A 168 -1.42 0.47 35.51
C VAL A 168 -1.12 -0.44 36.69
N VAL A 169 -1.75 -1.61 36.72
CA VAL A 169 -1.58 -2.62 37.77
C VAL A 169 -1.22 -3.99 37.14
N PRO A 170 -0.54 -4.87 37.86
CA PRO A 170 -0.34 -6.25 37.39
C PRO A 170 -1.70 -6.91 37.20
N SER A 171 -1.87 -7.62 36.10
CA SER A 171 -3.10 -8.37 35.84
C SER A 171 -3.14 -9.63 36.69
N GLN A 172 -4.31 -9.95 37.22
CA GLN A 172 -4.54 -11.23 37.91
C GLN A 172 -4.83 -12.38 36.93
N GLY A 173 -5.09 -12.05 35.65
CA GLY A 173 -5.37 -13.02 34.60
C GLY A 173 -4.15 -13.46 33.82
N SER A 174 -4.18 -14.67 33.26
CA SER A 174 -3.05 -15.24 32.48
C SER A 174 -2.91 -14.66 31.05
N LYS A 175 -3.92 -13.94 30.55
CA LYS A 175 -3.96 -13.48 29.16
C LYS A 175 -3.17 -12.20 28.89
N GLN A 176 -2.76 -11.49 29.91
CA GLN A 176 -2.03 -10.22 29.83
C GLN A 176 -1.23 -9.99 31.11
N LYS A 177 -0.17 -9.19 31.04
CA LYS A 177 0.69 -8.91 32.20
C LYS A 177 0.17 -7.75 33.03
N VAL A 178 -0.45 -6.77 32.37
CA VAL A 178 -0.96 -5.55 33.01
C VAL A 178 -2.41 -5.27 32.64
N GLU A 179 -3.09 -4.55 33.53
CA GLU A 179 -4.43 -4.01 33.32
C GLU A 179 -4.53 -2.60 33.89
N LEU A 180 -5.55 -1.87 33.51
CA LEU A 180 -5.79 -0.50 33.97
C LEU A 180 -6.86 -0.48 35.03
N LYS A 181 -6.49 -0.18 36.31
CA LYS A 181 -7.45 0.11 37.37
C LYS A 181 -8.03 1.50 37.14
N VAL A 182 -9.33 1.56 36.83
CA VAL A 182 -10.00 2.78 36.38
C VAL A 182 -10.26 3.72 37.56
N ASN A 183 -9.82 4.96 37.43
CA ASN A 183 -10.15 6.06 38.35
C ASN A 183 -11.30 6.90 37.79
N LYS A 184 -11.29 7.15 36.46
CA LYS A 184 -12.29 7.97 35.77
C LYS A 184 -12.54 7.43 34.35
N ILE A 185 -13.81 7.41 33.95
CA ILE A 185 -14.25 7.12 32.60
C ILE A 185 -15.12 8.25 32.05
N VAL A 186 -14.93 8.57 30.80
CA VAL A 186 -15.73 9.58 30.09
C VAL A 186 -16.21 8.99 28.75
N LEU A 187 -17.51 9.05 28.53
CA LEU A 187 -18.11 8.72 27.24
C LEU A 187 -17.80 9.86 26.24
N VAL A 188 -17.12 9.53 25.14
CA VAL A 188 -16.84 10.46 24.03
C VAL A 188 -17.93 10.37 22.98
N GLY A 189 -18.35 9.15 22.62
CA GLY A 189 -19.40 8.91 21.66
C GLY A 189 -20.13 7.60 21.90
N LYS A 190 -21.46 7.66 21.86
CA LYS A 190 -22.33 6.50 22.03
C LYS A 190 -22.20 5.52 20.87
N SER A 191 -22.47 4.26 21.15
CA SER A 191 -22.69 3.24 20.14
C SER A 191 -24.19 2.95 20.03
N ASP A 192 -24.69 2.84 18.81
CA ASP A 192 -26.06 2.42 18.57
C ASP A 192 -26.26 0.95 18.96
N PRO A 193 -27.41 0.57 19.55
CA PRO A 193 -27.71 -0.83 19.87
C PRO A 193 -27.64 -1.79 18.68
N SER A 194 -27.85 -1.29 17.46
CA SER A 194 -27.73 -2.06 16.22
C SER A 194 -26.29 -2.23 15.73
N TYR A 195 -25.28 -1.75 16.48
CA TYR A 195 -23.87 -1.87 16.10
C TYR A 195 -23.50 -3.34 15.79
N PRO A 196 -23.11 -3.64 14.53
CA PRO A 196 -23.06 -5.04 14.05
C PRO A 196 -21.77 -5.78 14.45
N ILE A 197 -20.69 -5.06 14.82
CA ILE A 197 -19.42 -5.68 15.19
C ILE A 197 -19.42 -6.02 16.67
N GLN A 198 -20.06 -7.11 17.00
CA GLN A 198 -20.11 -7.66 18.36
C GLN A 198 -18.99 -8.69 18.59
N LYS A 199 -18.88 -9.23 19.82
CA LYS A 199 -17.87 -10.26 20.19
C LYS A 199 -17.96 -11.54 19.36
N LYS A 200 -19.00 -11.74 18.56
CA LYS A 200 -19.19 -12.92 17.71
C LYS A 200 -18.27 -12.88 16.48
N ARG A 201 -17.84 -14.06 16.01
CA ARG A 201 -17.11 -14.19 14.74
C ARG A 201 -18.01 -13.71 13.59
N VAL A 202 -17.50 -12.83 12.79
CA VAL A 202 -18.20 -12.22 11.64
C VAL A 202 -17.53 -12.72 10.36
N SER A 203 -18.33 -13.14 9.37
CA SER A 203 -17.80 -13.62 8.09
C SER A 203 -17.23 -12.46 7.26
N ARG A 204 -16.30 -12.77 6.34
CA ARG A 204 -15.71 -11.77 5.44
C ARG A 204 -16.76 -11.21 4.47
N GLU A 205 -17.68 -12.03 4.02
CA GLU A 205 -18.79 -11.65 3.13
C GLU A 205 -19.67 -10.60 3.81
N PHE A 206 -20.04 -10.81 5.08
CA PHE A 206 -20.77 -9.81 5.85
C PHE A 206 -19.98 -8.52 6.00
N LEU A 207 -18.67 -8.60 6.25
CA LEU A 207 -17.83 -7.41 6.40
C LEU A 207 -17.69 -6.59 5.10
N ARG A 208 -17.87 -7.21 3.92
CA ARG A 208 -17.97 -6.48 2.65
C ARG A 208 -19.18 -5.58 2.61
N THR A 209 -20.31 -5.99 3.17
CA THR A 209 -21.53 -5.17 3.26
C THR A 209 -21.43 -4.07 4.33
N LYS A 210 -20.44 -4.14 5.21
CA LYS A 210 -20.16 -3.17 6.29
C LYS A 210 -18.77 -2.55 6.16
N ALA A 211 -18.44 -2.11 4.95
CA ALA A 211 -17.10 -1.62 4.60
C ALA A 211 -16.56 -0.55 5.56
N HIS A 212 -17.41 0.40 6.01
CA HIS A 212 -17.06 1.48 6.94
C HIS A 212 -16.76 1.01 8.38
N LEU A 213 -17.19 -0.20 8.77
CA LEU A 213 -16.95 -0.77 10.10
C LEU A 213 -15.92 -1.91 10.09
N ARG A 214 -15.64 -2.52 8.94
CA ARG A 214 -14.70 -3.65 8.86
C ARG A 214 -13.29 -3.37 9.41
N PRO A 215 -12.73 -2.13 9.36
CA PRO A 215 -11.43 -1.84 9.96
C PRO A 215 -11.39 -2.01 11.48
N ARG A 216 -12.54 -2.02 12.14
CA ARG A 216 -12.64 -2.28 13.59
C ARG A 216 -12.49 -3.76 13.97
N THR A 217 -12.41 -4.66 13.00
CA THR A 217 -12.14 -6.10 13.23
C THR A 217 -10.64 -6.37 13.30
N ASN A 218 -10.27 -7.42 14.01
CA ASN A 218 -8.87 -7.82 14.15
C ASN A 218 -8.21 -8.06 12.79
N THR A 219 -8.88 -8.80 11.89
CA THR A 219 -8.36 -9.11 10.55
C THR A 219 -8.04 -7.85 9.75
N PHE A 220 -9.00 -6.95 9.59
CA PHE A 220 -8.78 -5.75 8.77
C PHE A 220 -7.89 -4.71 9.47
N GLY A 221 -7.91 -4.67 10.80
CA GLY A 221 -6.97 -3.86 11.58
C GLY A 221 -5.52 -4.35 11.39
N ALA A 222 -5.29 -5.66 11.48
CA ALA A 222 -3.98 -6.27 11.23
C ALA A 222 -3.51 -6.03 9.79
N VAL A 223 -4.37 -6.27 8.78
CA VAL A 223 -4.05 -5.96 7.37
C VAL A 223 -3.64 -4.50 7.20
N ALA A 224 -4.37 -3.55 7.81
CA ALA A 224 -4.05 -2.13 7.68
C ALA A 224 -2.69 -1.78 8.31
N ARG A 225 -2.34 -2.34 9.48
CA ARG A 225 -1.05 -2.11 10.13
C ARG A 225 0.11 -2.71 9.34
N VAL A 226 -0.04 -3.96 8.87
CA VAL A 226 1.00 -4.61 8.05
C VAL A 226 1.18 -3.88 6.72
N ARG A 227 0.11 -3.47 6.04
CA ARG A 227 0.21 -2.64 4.82
C ARG A 227 0.94 -1.32 5.07
N ASN A 228 0.64 -0.64 6.18
CA ASN A 228 1.35 0.58 6.56
C ASN A 228 2.85 0.31 6.80
N ALA A 229 3.18 -0.79 7.48
CA ALA A 229 4.57 -1.17 7.73
C ALA A 229 5.32 -1.49 6.42
N LEU A 230 4.69 -2.22 5.50
CA LEU A 230 5.24 -2.51 4.17
C LEU A 230 5.47 -1.23 3.35
N ALA A 231 4.50 -0.30 3.33
CA ALA A 231 4.66 0.96 2.61
C ALA A 231 5.83 1.78 3.16
N TYR A 232 5.95 1.86 4.48
CA TYR A 232 7.07 2.53 5.12
C TYR A 232 8.41 1.84 4.82
N ALA A 233 8.45 0.50 4.91
CA ALA A 233 9.64 -0.29 4.61
C ALA A 233 10.08 -0.13 3.15
N THR A 234 9.14 -0.07 2.21
CA THR A 234 9.41 0.19 0.78
C THR A 234 10.09 1.54 0.59
N HIS A 235 9.50 2.62 1.10
CA HIS A 235 10.14 3.93 1.02
C HIS A 235 11.49 3.97 1.73
N LYS A 236 11.60 3.33 2.89
CA LYS A 236 12.84 3.28 3.65
C LYS A 236 13.94 2.57 2.88
N PHE A 237 13.66 1.37 2.33
CA PHE A 237 14.63 0.62 1.54
C PHE A 237 15.17 1.44 0.37
N PHE A 238 14.30 1.94 -0.48
CA PHE A 238 14.73 2.65 -1.68
C PHE A 238 15.47 3.95 -1.36
N GLN A 239 14.97 4.77 -0.42
CA GLN A 239 15.62 6.04 -0.07
C GLN A 239 16.95 5.85 0.60
N GLU A 240 17.11 4.86 1.49
CA GLU A 240 18.40 4.55 2.14
C GLU A 240 19.43 3.97 1.16
N ASN A 241 18.97 3.41 0.03
CA ASN A 241 19.82 2.92 -1.06
C ASN A 241 19.98 3.92 -2.22
N GLY A 242 19.63 5.18 -2.01
CA GLY A 242 19.92 6.26 -2.96
C GLY A 242 18.91 6.45 -4.08
N PHE A 243 17.75 5.79 -4.03
CA PHE A 243 16.69 5.99 -5.00
C PHE A 243 15.83 7.21 -4.65
N ILE A 244 15.36 7.91 -5.67
CA ILE A 244 14.45 9.04 -5.53
C ILE A 244 13.03 8.59 -5.88
N TRP A 245 12.08 8.84 -4.97
CA TRP A 245 10.66 8.55 -5.24
C TRP A 245 10.07 9.55 -6.22
N ILE A 246 9.42 9.04 -7.26
CA ILE A 246 8.73 9.81 -8.29
C ILE A 246 7.22 9.67 -8.12
N SER A 247 6.53 10.79 -7.95
CA SER A 247 5.07 10.84 -7.93
C SER A 247 4.54 10.82 -9.37
N SER A 248 4.28 9.62 -9.89
CA SER A 248 3.73 9.46 -11.23
C SER A 248 2.26 9.92 -11.30
N PRO A 249 1.85 10.63 -12.36
CA PRO A 249 0.45 11.00 -12.58
C PRO A 249 -0.45 9.77 -12.72
N ILE A 250 -1.63 9.81 -12.08
CA ILE A 250 -2.64 8.75 -12.20
C ILE A 250 -3.45 8.90 -13.49
N ILE A 251 -3.71 10.14 -13.92
CA ILE A 251 -4.41 10.42 -15.17
C ILE A 251 -3.38 10.74 -16.25
N THR A 252 -3.42 9.99 -17.34
CA THR A 252 -2.45 10.10 -18.43
C THR A 252 -3.13 9.93 -19.79
N ALA A 253 -2.50 10.46 -20.84
CA ALA A 253 -2.88 10.17 -22.22
C ALA A 253 -1.98 9.10 -22.86
N SER A 254 -1.01 8.56 -22.10
CA SER A 254 -0.05 7.55 -22.59
C SER A 254 -0.47 6.16 -22.13
N ASP A 255 -0.38 5.20 -23.05
CA ASP A 255 -0.44 3.79 -22.74
C ASP A 255 0.99 3.26 -22.56
N CYS A 256 1.33 2.85 -21.35
CA CYS A 256 2.68 2.45 -21.00
C CYS A 256 3.09 1.11 -21.63
N GLU A 257 2.20 0.15 -21.61
CA GLU A 257 2.56 -1.24 -21.99
C GLU A 257 1.92 -1.69 -23.30
N GLY A 258 1.12 -0.83 -23.97
CA GLY A 258 0.25 -1.27 -25.06
C GLY A 258 -0.76 -2.33 -24.59
N ALA A 259 -1.01 -2.39 -23.28
CA ALA A 259 -1.82 -3.43 -22.63
C ALA A 259 -3.33 -3.27 -22.87
N GLY A 260 -3.72 -2.27 -23.63
CA GLY A 260 -5.02 -2.13 -24.31
C GLY A 260 -6.26 -1.93 -23.45
N GLU A 261 -6.26 -2.29 -22.17
CA GLU A 261 -7.47 -2.20 -21.33
C GLU A 261 -7.34 -1.12 -20.26
N GLN A 262 -7.47 0.14 -20.71
CA GLN A 262 -7.45 1.31 -19.83
C GLN A 262 -8.85 1.77 -19.44
N PHE A 263 -9.01 2.22 -18.20
CA PHE A 263 -10.21 2.98 -17.80
C PHE A 263 -10.15 4.39 -18.34
N CYS A 264 -11.14 4.78 -19.15
CA CYS A 264 -11.24 6.15 -19.67
C CYS A 264 -11.68 7.13 -18.57
N VAL A 265 -11.03 8.28 -18.51
CA VAL A 265 -11.39 9.41 -17.65
C VAL A 265 -11.97 10.53 -18.51
N THR A 266 -13.26 10.82 -18.36
CA THR A 266 -13.95 11.80 -19.20
C THR A 266 -15.00 12.57 -18.42
N THR A 267 -15.21 13.83 -18.80
CA THR A 267 -16.31 14.68 -18.32
C THR A 267 -17.45 14.79 -19.33
N LEU A 268 -17.34 14.15 -20.49
CA LEU A 268 -18.37 14.18 -21.54
C LEU A 268 -19.65 13.43 -21.15
N ILE A 269 -19.55 12.49 -20.20
CA ILE A 269 -20.71 11.75 -19.71
C ILE A 269 -21.32 12.50 -18.54
N PRO A 270 -22.57 13.02 -18.65
CA PRO A 270 -23.22 13.75 -17.57
C PRO A 270 -23.37 12.89 -16.31
N SER A 271 -23.04 13.46 -15.14
CA SER A 271 -23.18 12.78 -13.84
C SER A 271 -24.58 12.87 -13.22
N SER A 272 -25.52 13.67 -13.80
CA SER A 272 -26.86 13.85 -13.25
C SER A 272 -27.78 12.67 -13.58
N ARG A 273 -28.66 12.33 -12.63
CA ARG A 273 -29.69 11.29 -12.82
C ARG A 273 -30.65 11.61 -13.98
N GLU A 274 -30.89 12.89 -14.24
CA GLU A 274 -31.79 13.34 -15.30
C GLU A 274 -31.19 13.16 -16.71
N ALA A 275 -29.86 13.14 -16.83
CA ALA A 275 -29.15 12.82 -18.07
C ALA A 275 -28.96 11.29 -18.28
N ALA A 276 -29.36 10.46 -17.32
CA ALA A 276 -29.15 9.00 -17.37
C ALA A 276 -30.15 8.28 -18.30
N GLU A 277 -31.20 8.96 -18.81
CA GLU A 277 -32.18 8.33 -19.68
C GLU A 277 -31.65 8.07 -21.11
N SER A 278 -30.60 8.81 -21.56
CA SER A 278 -29.87 8.54 -22.81
C SER A 278 -28.46 9.12 -22.77
N PRO A 279 -27.56 8.59 -21.91
CA PRO A 279 -26.23 9.17 -21.74
C PRO A 279 -25.36 9.08 -23.00
N VAL A 280 -25.61 8.13 -23.89
CA VAL A 280 -24.84 7.94 -25.14
C VAL A 280 -25.18 9.01 -26.19
N ASP A 281 -26.45 9.46 -26.25
CA ASP A 281 -26.86 10.48 -27.21
C ASP A 281 -26.40 11.88 -26.81
N ALA A 282 -26.07 12.08 -25.53
CA ALA A 282 -25.54 13.34 -25.00
C ALA A 282 -24.05 13.56 -25.24
N ILE A 283 -23.31 12.53 -25.67
CA ILE A 283 -21.87 12.64 -25.93
C ILE A 283 -21.66 13.45 -27.22
N PRO A 284 -20.89 14.54 -27.17
CA PRO A 284 -20.55 15.34 -28.35
C PRO A 284 -19.86 14.52 -29.42
N LYS A 285 -20.28 14.71 -30.68
CA LYS A 285 -19.73 13.99 -31.83
C LYS A 285 -19.19 14.95 -32.88
N THR A 286 -18.10 14.55 -33.51
CA THR A 286 -17.56 15.20 -34.72
C THR A 286 -18.51 15.04 -35.91
N LYS A 287 -18.24 15.74 -37.02
CA LYS A 287 -18.99 15.58 -38.25
C LYS A 287 -18.98 14.17 -38.82
N ASP A 288 -17.96 13.39 -38.49
CA ASP A 288 -17.76 12.00 -38.92
C ASP A 288 -18.37 10.99 -37.92
N GLY A 289 -19.10 11.45 -36.91
CA GLY A 289 -19.77 10.62 -35.92
C GLY A 289 -18.89 10.06 -34.81
N LEU A 290 -17.61 10.45 -34.74
CA LEU A 290 -16.68 10.07 -33.68
C LEU A 290 -16.88 10.94 -32.46
N ILE A 291 -16.42 10.52 -31.27
CA ILE A 291 -16.45 11.32 -30.06
C ILE A 291 -15.61 12.59 -30.27
N ASP A 292 -16.20 13.74 -29.97
CA ASP A 292 -15.49 15.03 -30.04
C ASP A 292 -14.76 15.30 -28.72
N TRP A 293 -13.57 14.76 -28.61
CA TRP A 293 -12.69 14.91 -27.44
C TRP A 293 -12.28 16.36 -27.17
N SER A 294 -12.37 17.26 -28.17
CA SER A 294 -12.03 18.68 -27.94
C SER A 294 -12.96 19.37 -26.93
N GLN A 295 -14.11 18.77 -26.65
CA GLN A 295 -15.07 19.25 -25.64
C GLN A 295 -14.88 18.61 -24.27
N ASP A 296 -13.95 17.67 -24.12
CA ASP A 296 -13.61 17.09 -22.81
C ASP A 296 -12.67 17.98 -22.02
N PHE A 297 -12.55 17.75 -20.73
CA PHE A 297 -11.69 18.53 -19.82
C PHE A 297 -10.23 18.59 -20.30
N PHE A 298 -9.68 17.48 -20.79
CA PHE A 298 -8.29 17.41 -21.29
C PHE A 298 -8.15 17.71 -22.78
N GLU A 299 -9.22 18.02 -23.50
CA GLU A 299 -9.29 18.22 -24.96
C GLU A 299 -8.74 17.04 -25.78
N LYS A 300 -8.56 15.88 -25.16
CA LYS A 300 -8.06 14.65 -25.74
C LYS A 300 -8.45 13.46 -24.85
N PRO A 301 -8.40 12.20 -25.39
CA PRO A 301 -8.60 11.02 -24.57
C PRO A 301 -7.61 10.98 -23.41
N ALA A 302 -8.12 10.71 -22.21
CA ALA A 302 -7.35 10.53 -20.99
C ALA A 302 -7.78 9.27 -20.28
N PHE A 303 -6.85 8.62 -19.58
CA PHE A 303 -7.04 7.30 -19.00
C PHE A 303 -6.43 7.26 -17.59
N LEU A 304 -6.87 6.29 -16.78
CA LEU A 304 -6.15 5.90 -15.58
C LEU A 304 -4.91 5.11 -15.98
N THR A 305 -3.78 5.42 -15.36
CA THR A 305 -2.49 4.79 -15.70
C THR A 305 -2.48 3.29 -15.40
N VAL A 306 -1.89 2.52 -16.30
CA VAL A 306 -1.65 1.07 -16.12
C VAL A 306 -0.32 0.79 -15.42
N SER A 307 0.62 1.77 -15.42
CA SER A 307 1.96 1.70 -14.84
C SER A 307 2.54 3.11 -14.68
N GLY A 308 3.45 3.29 -13.73
CA GLY A 308 4.25 4.50 -13.56
C GLY A 308 5.55 4.50 -14.39
N GLN A 309 5.87 3.40 -15.07
CA GLN A 309 7.14 3.14 -15.73
C GLN A 309 7.60 4.26 -16.68
N LEU A 310 6.77 4.65 -17.67
CA LEU A 310 7.16 5.71 -18.64
C LEU A 310 7.56 7.02 -17.96
N ASN A 311 6.86 7.37 -16.85
CA ASN A 311 7.22 8.57 -16.11
C ASN A 311 8.51 8.35 -15.32
N ALA A 312 8.70 7.18 -14.70
CA ALA A 312 9.91 6.84 -13.97
C ALA A 312 11.15 6.85 -14.88
N GLU A 313 11.09 6.24 -16.09
CA GLU A 313 12.18 6.21 -17.05
C GLU A 313 12.64 7.62 -17.47
N THR A 314 11.70 8.56 -17.65
CA THR A 314 12.07 9.96 -17.97
C THR A 314 12.89 10.61 -16.85
N TYR A 315 12.62 10.26 -15.59
CA TYR A 315 13.39 10.74 -14.45
C TYR A 315 14.67 9.95 -14.24
N ALA A 316 14.69 8.65 -14.50
CA ALA A 316 15.89 7.81 -14.40
C ALA A 316 17.01 8.32 -15.32
N THR A 317 16.67 8.77 -16.52
CA THR A 317 17.65 9.36 -17.45
C THR A 317 18.27 10.68 -16.98
N ALA A 318 17.73 11.27 -15.90
CA ALA A 318 18.24 12.51 -15.31
C ALA A 318 18.75 12.32 -13.86
N LEU A 319 18.14 11.43 -13.10
CA LEU A 319 18.36 11.28 -11.66
C LEU A 319 18.98 9.93 -11.27
N SER A 320 19.28 9.07 -12.24
CA SER A 320 19.85 7.73 -12.11
C SER A 320 18.86 6.72 -11.51
N ASN A 321 18.88 6.50 -10.20
CA ASN A 321 18.04 5.50 -9.57
C ASN A 321 16.78 6.18 -9.01
N VAL A 322 15.63 5.76 -9.53
CA VAL A 322 14.33 6.29 -9.11
C VAL A 322 13.37 5.13 -8.85
N TYR A 323 12.25 5.41 -8.23
CA TYR A 323 11.16 4.43 -8.12
C TYR A 323 9.80 5.12 -8.09
N THR A 324 8.80 4.49 -8.68
CA THR A 324 7.40 4.82 -8.42
C THR A 324 6.85 3.88 -7.35
N PHE A 325 5.89 4.34 -6.61
CA PHE A 325 5.08 3.56 -5.69
C PHE A 325 3.72 4.22 -5.59
N GLY A 326 2.74 3.66 -6.29
CA GLY A 326 1.42 4.27 -6.41
C GLY A 326 0.37 3.34 -7.03
N PRO A 327 -0.89 3.81 -7.07
CA PRO A 327 -1.99 3.05 -7.64
C PRO A 327 -1.89 2.97 -9.16
N THR A 328 -2.20 1.79 -9.70
CA THR A 328 -2.32 1.50 -11.13
C THR A 328 -3.66 0.81 -11.40
N PHE A 329 -4.13 0.88 -12.65
CA PHE A 329 -5.47 0.48 -13.01
C PHE A 329 -5.45 -0.31 -14.32
N ARG A 330 -6.08 -1.49 -14.33
CA ARG A 330 -6.21 -2.31 -15.53
C ARG A 330 -7.66 -2.75 -15.69
N ALA A 331 -8.26 -2.44 -16.85
CA ALA A 331 -9.67 -2.73 -17.14
C ALA A 331 -9.89 -4.16 -17.68
N GLU A 332 -8.96 -5.07 -17.40
CA GLU A 332 -9.03 -6.46 -17.83
C GLU A 332 -10.32 -7.13 -17.33
N ASN A 333 -11.15 -7.56 -18.27
CA ASN A 333 -12.38 -8.29 -17.96
C ASN A 333 -12.09 -9.76 -17.59
N SER A 334 -11.51 -9.95 -16.41
CA SER A 334 -11.14 -11.27 -15.92
C SER A 334 -11.74 -11.55 -14.54
N ASN A 335 -12.43 -12.67 -14.42
CA ASN A 335 -13.02 -13.16 -13.16
C ASN A 335 -12.07 -14.07 -12.36
N THR A 336 -10.78 -14.04 -12.66
CA THR A 336 -9.80 -14.83 -11.91
C THR A 336 -9.49 -14.20 -10.53
N SER A 337 -8.90 -14.99 -9.65
CA SER A 337 -8.45 -14.49 -8.34
C SER A 337 -7.24 -13.56 -8.42
N ARG A 338 -6.62 -13.43 -9.59
CA ARG A 338 -5.36 -12.71 -9.82
C ARG A 338 -5.52 -11.30 -10.33
N HIS A 339 -6.66 -10.98 -10.99
CA HIS A 339 -6.90 -9.69 -11.62
C HIS A 339 -7.67 -8.76 -10.69
N LEU A 340 -7.11 -7.60 -10.43
CA LEU A 340 -7.74 -6.49 -9.74
C LEU A 340 -7.79 -5.29 -10.66
N ALA A 341 -8.90 -4.55 -10.64
CA ALA A 341 -9.06 -3.32 -11.41
C ALA A 341 -8.15 -2.18 -10.89
N GLU A 342 -7.77 -2.22 -9.62
CA GLU A 342 -6.88 -1.28 -8.96
C GLU A 342 -5.91 -2.03 -8.05
N PHE A 343 -4.62 -1.75 -8.17
CA PHE A 343 -3.57 -2.26 -7.30
C PHE A 343 -2.40 -1.27 -7.25
N TRP A 344 -1.51 -1.44 -6.29
CA TRP A 344 -0.33 -0.57 -6.17
C TRP A 344 0.88 -1.29 -6.73
N MET A 345 1.62 -0.60 -7.60
CA MET A 345 2.88 -1.08 -8.15
C MET A 345 4.06 -0.39 -7.46
N ILE A 346 5.16 -1.12 -7.38
CA ILE A 346 6.47 -0.65 -6.94
C ILE A 346 7.38 -0.89 -8.13
N GLU A 347 7.86 0.19 -8.74
CA GLU A 347 8.57 0.14 -10.04
C GLU A 347 9.87 0.92 -9.91
N PRO A 348 10.96 0.26 -9.48
CA PRO A 348 12.29 0.85 -9.46
C PRO A 348 12.91 0.87 -10.85
N GLU A 349 13.61 1.96 -11.16
CA GLU A 349 14.40 2.14 -12.38
C GLU A 349 15.86 2.38 -11.99
N LEU A 350 16.74 1.52 -12.47
CA LEU A 350 18.16 1.54 -12.17
C LEU A 350 18.95 1.94 -13.41
N ALA A 351 19.48 3.17 -13.45
CA ALA A 351 20.36 3.56 -14.53
C ALA A 351 21.74 2.88 -14.40
N PHE A 352 22.37 2.56 -15.54
CA PHE A 352 23.69 1.91 -15.64
C PHE A 352 23.76 0.51 -14.99
N ALA A 353 22.62 -0.16 -14.84
CA ALA A 353 22.48 -1.50 -14.30
C ALA A 353 22.27 -2.54 -15.41
N ASP A 354 22.61 -3.78 -15.13
CA ASP A 354 22.25 -4.93 -15.95
C ASP A 354 21.24 -5.85 -15.23
N LEU A 355 20.85 -6.95 -15.88
CA LEU A 355 19.88 -7.90 -15.30
C LEU A 355 20.36 -8.49 -13.96
N LYS A 356 21.66 -8.61 -13.74
CA LYS A 356 22.20 -9.13 -12.46
C LYS A 356 22.02 -8.12 -11.33
N ASP A 357 22.24 -6.84 -11.64
CA ASP A 357 22.00 -5.75 -10.70
C ASP A 357 20.53 -5.68 -10.32
N ASP A 358 19.63 -5.83 -11.29
CA ASP A 358 18.19 -5.83 -11.09
C ASP A 358 17.75 -7.02 -10.24
N MET A 359 18.20 -8.25 -10.56
CA MET A 359 17.95 -9.44 -9.73
C MET A 359 18.45 -9.27 -8.28
N ALA A 360 19.62 -8.64 -8.11
CA ALA A 360 20.18 -8.38 -6.78
C ALA A 360 19.34 -7.35 -6.01
N CYS A 361 18.92 -6.27 -6.67
CA CYS A 361 18.06 -5.24 -6.08
C CYS A 361 16.72 -5.83 -5.66
N ALA A 362 16.08 -6.59 -6.53
CA ALA A 362 14.80 -7.25 -6.27
C ALA A 362 14.87 -8.22 -5.10
N THR A 363 15.92 -9.05 -5.05
CA THR A 363 16.16 -9.98 -3.94
C THR A 363 16.34 -9.22 -2.63
N ALA A 364 17.22 -8.22 -2.61
CA ALA A 364 17.50 -7.42 -1.41
C ALA A 364 16.25 -6.70 -0.90
N TYR A 365 15.45 -6.13 -1.81
CA TYR A 365 14.19 -5.48 -1.47
C TYR A 365 13.19 -6.45 -0.84
N LEU A 366 12.92 -7.59 -1.47
CA LEU A 366 11.98 -8.58 -0.94
C LEU A 366 12.40 -9.11 0.43
N GLN A 367 13.68 -9.45 0.59
CA GLN A 367 14.21 -9.89 1.87
C GLN A 367 14.08 -8.81 2.94
N TYR A 368 14.36 -7.56 2.58
CA TYR A 368 14.27 -6.44 3.51
C TYR A 368 12.84 -6.20 4.01
N VAL A 369 11.85 -6.10 3.11
CA VAL A 369 10.47 -5.79 3.50
C VAL A 369 9.83 -6.93 4.28
N VAL A 370 10.16 -8.18 3.92
CA VAL A 370 9.69 -9.37 4.66
C VAL A 370 10.29 -9.40 6.06
N ARG A 371 11.60 -9.19 6.20
CA ARG A 371 12.27 -9.09 7.49
C ARG A 371 11.69 -7.96 8.34
N TYR A 372 11.43 -6.81 7.71
CA TYR A 372 10.84 -5.66 8.39
C TYR A 372 9.48 -5.97 9.02
N ILE A 373 8.57 -6.66 8.33
CA ILE A 373 7.25 -7.00 8.90
C ILE A 373 7.33 -8.08 9.97
N LEU A 374 8.22 -9.06 9.83
CA LEU A 374 8.44 -10.09 10.86
C LEU A 374 8.94 -9.47 12.16
N ASP A 375 9.81 -8.46 12.09
CA ASP A 375 10.37 -7.78 13.24
C ASP A 375 9.39 -6.78 13.87
N ASN A 376 8.67 -6.01 13.05
CA ASN A 376 7.90 -4.84 13.52
C ASN A 376 6.39 -5.10 13.64
N CYS A 377 5.86 -6.20 13.06
CA CYS A 377 4.43 -6.53 13.07
C CYS A 377 4.16 -7.89 13.71
N LYS A 378 4.98 -8.30 14.68
CA LYS A 378 4.95 -9.65 15.26
C LYS A 378 3.56 -10.09 15.70
N GLU A 379 2.85 -9.30 16.47
CA GLU A 379 1.51 -9.62 16.99
C GLU A 379 0.50 -9.85 15.84
N ASP A 380 0.56 -9.04 14.79
CA ASP A 380 -0.29 -9.16 13.61
C ASP A 380 0.08 -10.39 12.76
N MET A 381 1.38 -10.68 12.65
CA MET A 381 1.86 -11.87 11.92
C MET A 381 1.52 -13.17 12.67
N ASP A 382 1.63 -13.20 13.99
CA ASP A 382 1.17 -14.33 14.83
C ASP A 382 -0.33 -14.57 14.67
N PHE A 383 -1.12 -13.48 14.59
CA PHE A 383 -2.56 -13.56 14.31
C PHE A 383 -2.83 -14.15 12.93
N PHE A 384 -2.12 -13.71 11.89
CA PHE A 384 -2.27 -14.29 10.55
C PHE A 384 -1.87 -15.77 10.53
N ASN A 385 -0.77 -16.13 11.16
CA ASN A 385 -0.30 -17.51 11.24
C ASN A 385 -1.31 -18.44 11.95
N THR A 386 -2.01 -17.91 12.97
CA THR A 386 -2.97 -18.69 13.76
C THR A 386 -4.34 -18.79 13.11
N TRP A 387 -4.85 -17.68 12.53
CA TRP A 387 -6.26 -17.56 12.16
C TRP A 387 -6.54 -17.45 10.66
N ILE A 388 -5.54 -17.12 9.87
CA ILE A 388 -5.70 -16.88 8.44
C ILE A 388 -5.01 -18.01 7.65
N GLU A 389 -3.70 -18.24 7.93
CA GLU A 389 -2.90 -19.20 7.19
C GLU A 389 -1.76 -19.74 8.03
N LYS A 390 -1.90 -21.00 8.46
CA LYS A 390 -0.88 -21.68 9.25
C LYS A 390 0.40 -21.86 8.44
N GLY A 391 1.55 -21.55 9.03
CA GLY A 391 2.88 -21.68 8.40
C GLY A 391 3.30 -20.45 7.58
N ILE A 392 2.52 -19.35 7.57
CA ILE A 392 2.90 -18.14 6.85
C ILE A 392 4.21 -17.54 7.38
N ILE A 393 4.47 -17.58 8.69
CA ILE A 393 5.71 -17.05 9.27
C ILE A 393 6.91 -17.86 8.78
N ASP A 394 6.84 -19.20 8.77
CA ASP A 394 7.93 -20.05 8.32
C ASP A 394 8.28 -19.81 6.85
N ARG A 395 7.26 -19.64 6.00
CA ARG A 395 7.46 -19.30 4.59
C ARG A 395 8.09 -17.93 4.39
N LEU A 396 7.62 -16.93 5.13
CA LEU A 396 8.20 -15.58 5.11
C LEU A 396 9.65 -15.58 5.59
N SER A 397 9.95 -16.32 6.66
CA SER A 397 11.33 -16.49 7.15
C SER A 397 12.22 -17.15 6.09
N THR A 398 11.70 -18.13 5.34
CA THR A 398 12.42 -18.73 4.21
C THR A 398 12.78 -17.68 3.15
N VAL A 399 11.86 -16.81 2.78
CA VAL A 399 12.13 -15.70 1.83
C VAL A 399 13.14 -14.70 2.39
N ALA A 400 13.06 -14.38 3.68
CA ALA A 400 13.96 -13.41 4.32
C ALA A 400 15.40 -13.90 4.47
N GLU A 401 15.62 -15.22 4.63
CA GLU A 401 16.89 -15.79 5.09
C GLU A 401 17.64 -16.57 4.03
N ARG A 402 16.94 -17.20 3.06
CA ARG A 402 17.56 -18.04 2.06
C ARG A 402 18.00 -17.26 0.83
N ASP A 403 19.08 -17.72 0.22
CA ASP A 403 19.46 -17.27 -1.13
C ASP A 403 18.41 -17.74 -2.14
N PHE A 404 18.09 -16.90 -3.12
CA PHE A 404 17.16 -17.26 -4.18
C PHE A 404 17.86 -18.09 -5.26
N VAL A 405 17.20 -19.14 -5.71
CA VAL A 405 17.72 -19.98 -6.79
C VAL A 405 17.61 -19.21 -8.09
N GLN A 406 18.71 -19.08 -8.82
CA GLN A 406 18.72 -18.49 -10.17
C GLN A 406 18.60 -19.59 -11.20
N LEU A 407 17.68 -19.45 -12.14
CA LEU A 407 17.34 -20.44 -13.15
C LEU A 407 17.03 -19.75 -14.47
N SER A 408 17.62 -20.21 -15.59
CA SER A 408 17.18 -19.71 -16.88
C SER A 408 15.79 -20.26 -17.23
N TYR A 409 15.02 -19.51 -18.04
CA TYR A 409 13.73 -20.00 -18.53
C TYR A 409 13.88 -21.34 -19.28
N THR A 410 14.95 -21.52 -20.04
CA THR A 410 15.22 -22.76 -20.75
C THR A 410 15.40 -23.92 -19.78
N ASP A 411 16.21 -23.75 -18.73
CA ASP A 411 16.40 -24.78 -17.70
C ASP A 411 15.11 -25.04 -16.92
N ALA A 412 14.29 -24.00 -16.65
CA ALA A 412 12.99 -24.15 -16.01
C ALA A 412 12.05 -25.05 -16.85
N ILE A 413 11.96 -24.83 -18.16
CA ILE A 413 11.17 -25.67 -19.06
C ILE A 413 11.71 -27.10 -19.10
N GLU A 414 13.03 -27.29 -19.11
CA GLU A 414 13.62 -28.64 -19.06
C GLU A 414 13.28 -29.37 -17.76
N LEU A 415 13.32 -28.69 -16.62
CA LEU A 415 12.91 -29.26 -15.33
C LEU A 415 11.44 -29.68 -15.34
N LEU A 416 10.56 -28.82 -15.88
CA LEU A 416 9.13 -29.10 -15.97
C LEU A 416 8.84 -30.29 -16.92
N ILE A 417 9.55 -30.42 -18.05
CA ILE A 417 9.42 -31.56 -18.98
C ILE A 417 9.89 -32.86 -18.30
N LYS A 418 10.94 -32.80 -17.50
CA LYS A 418 11.47 -33.95 -16.74
C LYS A 418 10.63 -34.30 -15.51
N ALA A 419 9.68 -33.46 -15.13
CA ALA A 419 8.82 -33.70 -13.97
C ALA A 419 7.95 -34.95 -14.17
N LYS A 420 7.88 -35.80 -13.16
CA LYS A 420 6.98 -36.98 -13.13
C LYS A 420 5.53 -36.59 -12.77
N LYS A 421 5.09 -35.43 -13.26
CA LYS A 421 3.78 -34.84 -12.96
C LYS A 421 3.08 -34.49 -14.26
N LYS A 422 1.79 -34.74 -14.33
CA LYS A 422 0.96 -34.27 -15.43
C LYS A 422 0.45 -32.87 -15.10
N PHE A 423 0.85 -31.90 -15.91
CA PHE A 423 0.36 -30.54 -15.84
C PHE A 423 -0.95 -30.39 -16.62
N GLU A 424 -1.79 -29.44 -16.21
CA GLU A 424 -3.02 -29.07 -16.92
C GLU A 424 -2.68 -28.30 -18.20
N PHE A 425 -1.71 -27.40 -18.11
CA PHE A 425 -1.23 -26.60 -19.23
C PHE A 425 0.00 -27.22 -19.89
N PRO A 426 0.16 -27.05 -21.22
CA PRO A 426 1.30 -27.64 -21.94
C PRO A 426 2.62 -27.01 -21.52
N VAL A 427 3.64 -27.87 -21.31
CA VAL A 427 5.02 -27.44 -21.05
C VAL A 427 5.82 -27.54 -22.34
N LYS A 428 6.16 -26.40 -22.92
CA LYS A 428 7.04 -26.31 -24.09
C LYS A 428 7.80 -25.00 -24.07
N TRP A 429 8.96 -24.97 -24.70
CA TRP A 429 9.72 -23.72 -24.86
C TRP A 429 8.90 -22.68 -25.66
N GLY A 430 8.87 -21.44 -25.19
CA GLY A 430 8.08 -20.35 -25.76
C GLY A 430 6.65 -20.23 -25.23
N CYS A 431 6.24 -20.99 -24.21
CA CYS A 431 4.97 -20.79 -23.51
C CYS A 431 5.15 -19.99 -22.21
N ASP A 432 4.11 -19.27 -21.80
CA ASP A 432 4.08 -18.64 -20.49
C ASP A 432 4.07 -19.69 -19.37
N LEU A 433 4.82 -19.42 -18.30
CA LEU A 433 4.78 -20.23 -17.10
C LEU A 433 3.44 -19.98 -16.38
N GLN A 434 2.65 -21.05 -16.25
CA GLN A 434 1.39 -21.00 -15.52
C GLN A 434 1.62 -21.26 -14.02
N SER A 435 0.67 -20.89 -13.18
CA SER A 435 0.79 -21.04 -11.71
C SER A 435 1.15 -22.43 -11.25
N GLU A 436 0.71 -23.46 -11.94
CA GLU A 436 1.08 -24.83 -11.60
C GLU A 436 2.54 -25.14 -11.90
N HIS A 437 3.09 -24.51 -12.96
CA HIS A 437 4.52 -24.59 -13.31
C HIS A 437 5.36 -23.85 -12.27
N GLU A 438 4.97 -22.62 -11.92
CA GLU A 438 5.62 -21.80 -10.89
C GLU A 438 5.64 -22.52 -9.53
N ARG A 439 4.50 -23.12 -9.14
CA ARG A 439 4.39 -23.87 -7.90
C ARG A 439 5.28 -25.11 -7.89
N TYR A 440 5.32 -25.86 -8.99
CA TYR A 440 6.20 -27.01 -9.10
C TYR A 440 7.67 -26.61 -8.93
N LEU A 441 8.11 -25.54 -9.61
CA LEU A 441 9.49 -25.07 -9.51
C LEU A 441 9.81 -24.63 -8.06
N THR A 442 8.95 -23.87 -7.42
CA THR A 442 9.24 -23.35 -6.08
C THR A 442 9.09 -24.42 -4.99
N GLU A 443 8.01 -25.19 -4.99
CA GLU A 443 7.67 -26.07 -3.87
C GLU A 443 8.27 -27.47 -4.03
N GLU A 444 8.16 -28.07 -5.23
CA GLU A 444 8.55 -29.47 -5.45
C GLU A 444 10.02 -29.56 -5.90
N ALA A 445 10.46 -28.73 -6.85
CA ALA A 445 11.82 -28.81 -7.36
C ALA A 445 12.85 -28.19 -6.40
N PHE A 446 12.55 -27.06 -5.77
CA PHE A 446 13.48 -26.34 -4.91
C PHE A 446 13.03 -26.22 -3.43
N GLY A 447 12.09 -27.04 -2.98
CA GLY A 447 11.74 -27.20 -1.55
C GLY A 447 11.26 -25.93 -0.86
N GLY A 448 10.47 -25.09 -1.53
CA GLY A 448 9.90 -23.84 -1.00
C GLY A 448 10.84 -22.64 -1.08
N CYS A 449 12.03 -22.79 -1.69
CA CYS A 449 12.95 -21.70 -1.92
C CYS A 449 12.42 -20.76 -3.03
N PRO A 450 12.55 -19.42 -2.91
CA PRO A 450 12.26 -18.53 -4.02
C PRO A 450 13.17 -18.79 -5.22
N VAL A 451 12.62 -18.70 -6.42
CA VAL A 451 13.33 -18.96 -7.67
C VAL A 451 13.23 -17.72 -8.56
N ILE A 452 14.36 -17.24 -9.05
CA ILE A 452 14.44 -16.21 -10.08
C ILE A 452 14.57 -16.93 -11.42
N VAL A 453 13.56 -16.79 -12.27
CA VAL A 453 13.63 -17.29 -13.65
C VAL A 453 14.00 -16.12 -14.56
N SER A 454 15.06 -16.27 -15.35
CA SER A 454 15.58 -15.22 -16.25
C SER A 454 15.67 -15.68 -17.69
N ASP A 455 15.97 -14.73 -18.57
CA ASP A 455 16.24 -14.97 -20.00
C ASP A 455 15.06 -15.63 -20.73
N TYR A 456 13.93 -14.94 -20.69
CA TYR A 456 12.68 -15.39 -21.30
C TYR A 456 12.72 -15.30 -22.84
N PRO A 457 11.95 -16.13 -23.56
CA PRO A 457 11.76 -15.98 -24.99
C PRO A 457 11.18 -14.60 -25.34
N LYS A 458 11.75 -13.95 -26.37
CA LYS A 458 11.35 -12.59 -26.77
C LYS A 458 9.89 -12.48 -27.24
N GLU A 459 9.32 -13.59 -27.72
CA GLU A 459 7.96 -13.64 -28.25
C GLU A 459 6.87 -13.54 -27.16
N ILE A 460 7.21 -13.81 -25.90
CA ILE A 460 6.27 -13.81 -24.77
C ILE A 460 6.54 -12.68 -23.78
N LYS A 461 7.45 -11.78 -24.07
CA LYS A 461 7.77 -10.62 -23.24
C LYS A 461 7.58 -9.31 -24.03
N ALA A 462 7.55 -8.18 -23.32
CA ALA A 462 7.33 -6.89 -23.92
C ALA A 462 8.42 -6.52 -24.95
N PHE A 463 8.03 -5.84 -26.03
CA PHE A 463 8.88 -5.53 -27.19
C PHE A 463 10.11 -4.66 -26.85
N TYR A 464 10.04 -3.90 -25.77
CA TYR A 464 11.12 -2.98 -25.35
C TYR A 464 12.20 -3.65 -24.49
N MET A 465 12.03 -4.90 -24.08
CA MET A 465 13.03 -5.60 -23.29
C MET A 465 14.30 -5.87 -24.10
N ARG A 466 15.45 -5.68 -23.44
CA ARG A 466 16.76 -5.85 -24.07
C ARG A 466 16.95 -7.27 -24.59
N GLN A 467 17.17 -7.43 -25.88
CA GLN A 467 17.46 -8.73 -26.50
C GLN A 467 18.86 -9.22 -26.10
N ASN A 468 18.95 -10.49 -25.72
CA ASN A 468 20.23 -11.16 -25.45
C ASN A 468 20.99 -11.50 -26.74
N ASP A 469 22.28 -11.80 -26.61
CA ASP A 469 23.16 -12.07 -27.75
C ASP A 469 22.78 -13.34 -28.55
N ASP A 470 21.99 -14.22 -27.95
CA ASP A 470 21.45 -15.43 -28.59
C ASP A 470 20.38 -15.12 -29.68
N GLY A 471 19.87 -13.88 -29.70
CA GLY A 471 18.84 -13.41 -30.62
C GLY A 471 17.46 -14.03 -30.39
N ARG A 472 17.28 -14.85 -29.39
CA ARG A 472 16.06 -15.61 -29.08
C ARG A 472 15.44 -15.23 -27.76
N THR A 473 16.24 -14.81 -26.78
CA THR A 473 15.81 -14.45 -25.43
C THR A 473 15.98 -12.95 -25.15
N VAL A 474 15.34 -12.49 -24.13
CA VAL A 474 15.44 -11.12 -23.60
C VAL A 474 15.87 -11.14 -22.14
N ALA A 475 16.57 -10.09 -21.72
CA ALA A 475 17.00 -9.88 -20.36
C ALA A 475 15.81 -9.50 -19.47
N ALA A 476 14.94 -10.46 -19.24
CA ALA A 476 13.77 -10.37 -18.38
C ALA A 476 13.88 -11.36 -17.23
N MET A 477 13.26 -11.04 -16.09
CA MET A 477 13.18 -11.95 -14.96
C MET A 477 11.81 -11.96 -14.31
N ASP A 478 11.45 -13.10 -13.68
CA ASP A 478 10.34 -13.22 -12.76
C ASP A 478 10.83 -13.88 -11.46
N ILE A 479 10.42 -13.34 -10.31
CA ILE A 479 10.69 -13.96 -9.00
C ILE A 479 9.49 -14.80 -8.59
N LEU A 480 9.70 -16.09 -8.52
CA LEU A 480 8.72 -17.08 -8.11
C LEU A 480 8.89 -17.40 -6.63
N GLY A 481 7.80 -17.37 -5.87
CA GLY A 481 7.80 -17.76 -4.48
C GLY A 481 6.46 -18.37 -4.08
N SER A 482 6.44 -19.35 -3.18
CA SER A 482 5.21 -20.00 -2.74
C SER A 482 4.21 -19.00 -2.16
N LEU A 483 4.67 -17.94 -1.52
CA LEU A 483 3.85 -16.82 -1.05
C LEU A 483 3.24 -16.00 -2.20
N LEU A 484 3.99 -15.75 -3.26
CA LEU A 484 3.54 -14.97 -4.41
C LEU A 484 2.47 -15.76 -5.20
N VAL A 485 2.64 -17.08 -5.30
CA VAL A 485 1.69 -17.96 -5.99
C VAL A 485 0.40 -18.12 -5.19
N GLU A 486 0.45 -18.32 -3.87
CA GLU A 486 -0.75 -18.46 -3.03
C GLU A 486 -1.49 -17.13 -2.79
N ALA A 487 -0.79 -16.01 -2.71
CA ALA A 487 -1.41 -14.70 -2.63
C ALA A 487 -2.26 -14.39 -3.88
N LYS A 488 -1.84 -14.91 -5.03
CA LYS A 488 -2.61 -14.88 -6.27
C LYS A 488 -3.94 -15.68 -6.18
N GLU A 489 -4.04 -16.70 -5.33
CA GLU A 489 -5.23 -17.56 -5.23
C GLU A 489 -6.27 -17.08 -4.19
N LYS A 490 -5.90 -16.27 -3.21
CA LYS A 490 -6.78 -15.80 -2.13
C LYS A 490 -7.20 -14.34 -2.31
N LYS A 491 -8.30 -14.11 -3.03
CA LYS A 491 -8.89 -12.77 -3.36
C LYS A 491 -8.98 -11.75 -2.22
N ASP A 492 -8.92 -12.15 -0.97
CA ASP A 492 -9.27 -11.27 0.16
C ASP A 492 -8.08 -10.61 0.86
N LEU A 493 -6.84 -10.98 0.50
CA LEU A 493 -5.63 -10.57 1.20
C LEU A 493 -4.49 -10.09 0.27
N ASN A 494 -4.82 -9.65 -0.95
CA ASN A 494 -3.80 -9.05 -1.82
C ASN A 494 -3.15 -7.86 -1.10
N ILE A 495 -2.03 -8.16 -0.46
CA ILE A 495 -1.28 -7.18 0.30
C ILE A 495 -0.42 -6.36 -0.67
N TRP A 496 0.16 -6.97 -1.72
CA TRP A 496 0.95 -6.29 -2.75
C TRP A 496 1.15 -7.17 -4.00
N LYS A 497 1.04 -6.58 -5.17
CA LYS A 497 1.64 -7.12 -6.39
C LYS A 497 2.92 -6.30 -6.63
N VAL A 498 4.06 -6.96 -6.62
CA VAL A 498 5.32 -6.35 -7.05
C VAL A 498 5.56 -6.87 -8.46
N ASP A 499 5.38 -6.01 -9.44
CA ASP A 499 5.79 -6.30 -10.81
C ASP A 499 7.19 -5.68 -10.97
N TRP A 500 8.16 -6.54 -11.17
CA TRP A 500 9.50 -6.16 -11.58
C TRP A 500 9.54 -6.23 -13.09
N MET A 501 9.70 -5.09 -13.73
CA MET A 501 9.97 -5.00 -15.14
C MET A 501 11.40 -4.49 -15.29
N SER A 502 12.23 -5.29 -15.89
CA SER A 502 13.62 -4.96 -16.26
C SER A 502 13.70 -4.41 -17.67
#